data_ad8b609215adedff9af188913a00ca5a
#
_entry.id   ad8b609215adedff9af188913a00ca5a
#
_cell.length_a   1.000
_cell.length_b   1.000
_cell.length_c   1.000
_cell.angle_alpha   90.00
_cell.angle_beta   90.00
_cell.angle_gamma   90.00
#
_symmetry.space_group_name_H-M   'P 1'
#
loop_
_entity.id
_entity.type
_entity.pdbx_description
1 polymer ?
#
loop_
_entity_poly.entity_id
_entity_poly.type
_entity_poly.pdbx_seq_one_letter_code
_entity_poly.pdbx_strand_id
1 'polypeptide(L)'
;MSNFIPLNCKTHYSLQKGFCKNNLLASKCSEYGYKACGIADLESLSGAVDFHQQCKKNDIKPIIGCDFDDYLLFAKNKKGWFDLINYVSEPTLDNLKNFAANGNLICVSNKSNGFKKLFKKNHFQYDHKKHQVYYVTEDESDCHRIMLCSGMKTTIKKVNKLISDGKEVKNKEFFESSNFFLPKPEDVAGDFEILNQISEMCEEYEVAEKPMLPTFECPEGFEEDDYLTELCRKGWKKRLMSSNKIDTEEKKNEYGDRVKHELKVIFKAELSGYFLIVQDIINFVKRKDWLAGPGRGSAAGCLISYLLGITDVDPIEYDLIFERFYNEGRNTEDHISLPDIDMDVPAEYRDDVIDYIKEKYGEENVAQMITFGRLQGRAAVKEVLRINEAVSFSEMNAITESIPDEARISDQLELMDEKSIIKWTLENEPENLKNWCIMNEKGDLSGPLSHLFEQAIKIEGTNKSQGKHPAGVIISKHRLAAVCPMTTDKSGDPVAAFDMGDLETQGHVKFDVLGIDLLSKIMEIVNDA
;
A
#
# COMPACT_ATOMS: atom_id res chain seq x y z
N MET A 1 6.54 26.70 -27.76
CA MET A 1 6.13 25.39 -27.21
C MET A 1 5.17 25.67 -26.08
N SER A 2 4.10 24.93 -25.95
CA SER A 2 3.15 25.08 -24.82
C SER A 2 3.88 24.76 -23.52
N ASN A 3 3.72 25.59 -22.49
CA ASN A 3 4.27 25.36 -21.16
C ASN A 3 3.25 24.67 -20.25
N PHE A 4 2.38 23.83 -20.81
CA PHE A 4 1.42 23.07 -20.05
C PHE A 4 2.11 22.08 -19.11
N ILE A 5 1.65 21.99 -17.86
CA ILE A 5 2.07 21.00 -16.87
C ILE A 5 0.81 20.29 -16.37
N PRO A 6 0.73 18.95 -16.49
CA PRO A 6 -0.42 18.19 -15.99
C PRO A 6 -0.35 18.10 -14.46
N LEU A 7 -1.13 18.92 -13.76
CA LEU A 7 -1.17 18.96 -12.29
C LEU A 7 -2.34 18.18 -11.68
N ASN A 8 -3.41 17.93 -12.43
CA ASN A 8 -4.61 17.30 -11.93
C ASN A 8 -4.84 15.92 -12.60
N CYS A 9 -3.90 15.00 -12.36
CA CYS A 9 -4.03 13.62 -12.81
C CYS A 9 -4.69 12.77 -11.72
N LYS A 10 -5.68 11.97 -12.11
CA LYS A 10 -6.40 11.03 -11.24
C LYS A 10 -5.85 9.63 -11.45
N THR A 11 -5.17 9.10 -10.43
CA THR A 11 -4.63 7.76 -10.49
C THR A 11 -5.70 6.70 -10.19
N HIS A 12 -5.36 5.44 -10.37
CA HIS A 12 -6.25 4.33 -10.02
C HIS A 12 -6.46 4.19 -8.48
N TYR A 13 -5.83 5.05 -7.68
CA TYR A 13 -6.11 5.20 -6.25
C TYR A 13 -7.32 6.12 -5.98
N SER A 14 -7.76 6.92 -6.96
CA SER A 14 -9.12 7.48 -7.02
C SER A 14 -10.08 6.36 -7.43
N LEU A 15 -10.38 5.46 -6.49
CA LEU A 15 -11.06 4.19 -6.75
C LEU A 15 -12.30 4.34 -7.63
N GLN A 16 -12.35 3.57 -8.73
CA GLN A 16 -13.46 3.53 -9.67
C GLN A 16 -13.80 4.90 -10.32
N LYS A 17 -12.83 5.82 -10.31
CA LYS A 17 -12.94 7.13 -10.98
C LYS A 17 -11.70 7.43 -11.82
N GLY A 18 -10.50 7.38 -11.25
CA GLY A 18 -9.24 7.52 -11.97
C GLY A 18 -8.76 6.19 -12.55
N PHE A 19 -7.97 6.26 -13.61
CA PHE A 19 -7.41 5.08 -14.27
C PHE A 19 -5.90 5.20 -14.55
N CYS A 20 -5.27 6.37 -14.30
CA CYS A 20 -3.84 6.51 -14.51
C CYS A 20 -3.06 5.54 -13.61
N LYS A 21 -2.28 4.66 -14.20
CA LYS A 21 -1.25 3.89 -13.49
C LYS A 21 -0.01 4.76 -13.33
N ASN A 22 0.54 4.86 -12.14
CA ASN A 22 1.65 5.78 -11.83
C ASN A 22 2.88 5.55 -12.70
N ASN A 23 3.27 4.30 -12.94
CA ASN A 23 4.39 3.94 -13.80
C ASN A 23 4.18 4.40 -15.25
N LEU A 24 2.98 4.18 -15.80
CA LEU A 24 2.64 4.59 -17.16
C LEU A 24 2.55 6.12 -17.27
N LEU A 25 1.96 6.78 -16.27
CA LEU A 25 1.86 8.24 -16.22
C LEU A 25 3.24 8.90 -16.23
N ALA A 26 4.14 8.46 -15.33
CA ALA A 26 5.49 9.01 -15.23
C ALA A 26 6.32 8.74 -16.51
N SER A 27 6.25 7.54 -17.06
CA SER A 27 6.94 7.16 -18.29
C SER A 27 6.45 7.96 -19.49
N LYS A 28 5.14 8.17 -19.63
CA LYS A 28 4.56 8.98 -20.71
C LYS A 28 4.84 10.47 -20.55
N CYS A 29 4.88 10.98 -19.32
CA CYS A 29 5.34 12.35 -19.09
C CYS A 29 6.78 12.56 -19.56
N SER A 30 7.67 11.61 -19.28
CA SER A 30 9.06 11.65 -19.76
C SER A 30 9.13 11.57 -21.29
N GLU A 31 8.40 10.64 -21.90
CA GLU A 31 8.31 10.48 -23.38
C GLU A 31 7.81 11.77 -24.07
N TYR A 32 6.83 12.45 -23.49
CA TYR A 32 6.26 13.70 -24.02
C TYR A 32 7.11 14.93 -23.69
N GLY A 33 8.22 14.77 -22.94
CA GLY A 33 9.13 15.85 -22.60
C GLY A 33 8.65 16.78 -21.49
N TYR A 34 7.66 16.37 -20.70
CA TYR A 34 7.28 17.07 -19.48
C TYR A 34 8.44 17.06 -18.48
N LYS A 35 8.60 18.15 -17.72
CA LYS A 35 9.61 18.27 -16.64
C LYS A 35 9.00 18.05 -15.28
N ALA A 36 7.68 18.17 -15.16
CA ALA A 36 6.95 17.96 -13.92
C ALA A 36 5.59 17.34 -14.24
N CYS A 37 5.08 16.57 -13.30
CA CYS A 37 3.74 16.00 -13.32
C CYS A 37 3.15 16.06 -11.92
N GLY A 38 1.86 16.32 -11.83
CA GLY A 38 1.11 16.34 -10.58
C GLY A 38 0.02 15.29 -10.54
N ILE A 39 -0.19 14.72 -9.36
CA ILE A 39 -1.40 13.96 -9.06
C ILE A 39 -2.25 14.71 -8.05
N ALA A 40 -3.55 14.56 -8.16
CA ALA A 40 -4.52 15.05 -7.20
C ALA A 40 -5.68 14.06 -7.11
N ASP A 41 -5.45 12.95 -6.41
CA ASP A 41 -6.49 11.95 -6.21
C ASP A 41 -7.60 12.47 -5.31
N LEU A 42 -8.80 11.90 -5.44
CA LEU A 42 -9.99 12.33 -4.72
C LEU A 42 -9.89 11.94 -3.25
N GLU A 43 -9.76 12.94 -2.38
CA GLU A 43 -9.69 12.78 -0.91
C GLU A 43 -8.72 11.68 -0.44
N SER A 44 -7.65 11.42 -1.23
CA SER A 44 -6.72 10.33 -0.99
C SER A 44 -5.28 10.72 -1.35
N LEU A 45 -4.33 10.18 -0.57
CA LEU A 45 -2.90 10.25 -0.84
C LEU A 45 -2.29 8.86 -1.04
N SER A 46 -3.12 7.81 -1.11
CA SER A 46 -2.66 6.42 -1.15
C SER A 46 -1.77 6.09 -2.35
N GLY A 47 -1.85 6.84 -3.44
CA GLY A 47 -1.00 6.68 -4.62
C GLY A 47 0.26 7.56 -4.62
N ALA A 48 0.45 8.41 -3.62
CA ALA A 48 1.45 9.47 -3.66
C ALA A 48 2.89 8.95 -3.54
N VAL A 49 3.13 7.92 -2.74
CA VAL A 49 4.46 7.34 -2.51
C VAL A 49 4.94 6.63 -3.77
N ASP A 50 4.13 5.73 -4.32
CA ASP A 50 4.44 5.05 -5.59
C ASP A 50 4.61 6.06 -6.73
N PHE A 51 3.71 7.06 -6.86
CA PHE A 51 3.85 8.12 -7.87
C PHE A 51 5.19 8.85 -7.76
N HIS A 52 5.59 9.24 -6.55
CA HIS A 52 6.88 9.89 -6.32
C HIS A 52 8.05 9.02 -6.79
N GLN A 53 8.04 7.73 -6.44
CA GLN A 53 9.07 6.79 -6.87
C GLN A 53 9.11 6.60 -8.40
N GLN A 54 7.94 6.51 -9.04
CA GLN A 54 7.86 6.37 -10.50
C GLN A 54 8.34 7.64 -11.23
N CYS A 55 8.00 8.81 -10.72
CA CYS A 55 8.50 10.07 -11.25
C CYS A 55 10.03 10.17 -11.15
N LYS A 56 10.59 9.81 -10.00
CA LYS A 56 12.04 9.79 -9.77
C LYS A 56 12.76 8.86 -10.75
N LYS A 57 12.21 7.66 -11.01
CA LYS A 57 12.76 6.71 -11.99
C LYS A 57 12.75 7.25 -13.43
N ASN A 58 11.84 8.15 -13.76
CA ASN A 58 11.65 8.70 -15.11
C ASN A 58 12.16 10.15 -15.25
N ASP A 59 12.87 10.66 -14.25
CA ASP A 59 13.45 12.01 -14.25
C ASP A 59 12.39 13.13 -14.38
N ILE A 60 11.22 12.91 -13.76
CA ILE A 60 10.09 13.83 -13.70
C ILE A 60 9.97 14.38 -12.28
N LYS A 61 9.82 15.70 -12.15
CA LYS A 61 9.54 16.35 -10.87
C LYS A 61 8.13 16.00 -10.40
N PRO A 62 7.96 15.29 -9.27
CA PRO A 62 6.64 14.95 -8.72
C PRO A 62 6.01 16.16 -8.02
N ILE A 63 4.73 16.41 -8.27
CA ILE A 63 3.94 17.41 -7.57
C ILE A 63 2.76 16.67 -6.91
N ILE A 64 2.77 16.59 -5.58
CA ILE A 64 1.79 15.81 -4.83
C ILE A 64 0.68 16.74 -4.34
N GLY A 65 -0.54 16.40 -4.71
CA GLY A 65 -1.74 17.10 -4.29
C GLY A 65 -2.90 16.15 -3.95
N CYS A 66 -4.00 16.75 -3.54
CA CYS A 66 -5.25 16.07 -3.24
C CYS A 66 -6.43 16.93 -3.70
N ASP A 67 -7.46 16.29 -4.25
CA ASP A 67 -8.69 16.92 -4.73
C ASP A 67 -9.81 16.78 -3.70
N PHE A 68 -10.36 17.92 -3.29
CA PHE A 68 -11.49 18.02 -2.36
C PHE A 68 -12.77 18.53 -3.06
N ASP A 69 -12.90 18.27 -4.37
CA ASP A 69 -13.98 18.67 -5.29
C ASP A 69 -14.08 20.19 -5.53
N ASP A 70 -14.18 21.01 -4.51
CA ASP A 70 -14.25 22.49 -4.65
C ASP A 70 -12.86 23.13 -4.81
N TYR A 71 -11.80 22.45 -4.42
CA TYR A 71 -10.42 22.94 -4.46
C TYR A 71 -9.40 21.82 -4.45
N LEU A 72 -8.21 22.11 -4.97
CA LEU A 72 -7.03 21.26 -4.86
C LEU A 72 -6.07 21.83 -3.83
N LEU A 73 -5.39 20.96 -3.09
CA LEU A 73 -4.24 21.32 -2.28
C LEU A 73 -3.00 20.61 -2.80
N PHE A 74 -1.89 21.33 -2.94
CA PHE A 74 -0.59 20.79 -3.29
C PHE A 74 0.43 21.05 -2.19
N ALA A 75 1.26 20.06 -1.90
CA ALA A 75 2.39 20.20 -0.98
C ALA A 75 3.52 20.98 -1.64
N LYS A 76 3.93 22.10 -1.02
CA LYS A 76 5.04 22.93 -1.52
C LYS A 76 6.41 22.32 -1.29
N ASN A 77 6.56 21.64 -0.18
CA ASN A 77 7.82 21.09 0.32
C ASN A 77 7.54 19.95 1.30
N LYS A 78 8.59 19.39 1.90
CA LYS A 78 8.47 18.29 2.87
C LYS A 78 7.53 18.60 4.04
N LYS A 79 7.53 19.85 4.56
CA LYS A 79 6.57 20.24 5.62
C LYS A 79 5.14 20.26 5.09
N GLY A 80 4.95 20.73 3.85
CA GLY A 80 3.65 20.69 3.18
C GLY A 80 3.15 19.27 2.93
N TRP A 81 4.04 18.31 2.69
CA TRP A 81 3.67 16.90 2.62
C TRP A 81 3.01 16.42 3.92
N PHE A 82 3.60 16.70 5.08
CA PHE A 82 3.00 16.35 6.36
C PHE A 82 1.74 17.17 6.69
N ASP A 83 1.71 18.48 6.34
CA ASP A 83 0.48 19.29 6.47
C ASP A 83 -0.66 18.70 5.64
N LEU A 84 -0.38 18.20 4.41
CA LEU A 84 -1.35 17.57 3.54
C LEU A 84 -1.83 16.22 4.08
N ILE A 85 -0.94 15.38 4.59
CA ILE A 85 -1.25 14.12 5.28
C ILE A 85 -2.23 14.37 6.44
N ASN A 86 -1.89 15.32 7.30
CA ASN A 86 -2.74 15.69 8.43
C ASN A 86 -4.12 16.16 7.98
N TYR A 87 -4.15 17.02 6.95
CA TYR A 87 -5.41 17.56 6.47
C TYR A 87 -6.30 16.49 5.82
N VAL A 88 -5.74 15.59 5.02
CA VAL A 88 -6.49 14.46 4.42
C VAL A 88 -7.04 13.53 5.50
N SER A 89 -6.28 13.33 6.58
CA SER A 89 -6.72 12.50 7.71
C SER A 89 -7.87 13.11 8.49
N GLU A 90 -7.89 14.45 8.64
CA GLU A 90 -8.89 15.19 9.40
C GLU A 90 -9.27 16.49 8.67
N PRO A 91 -10.10 16.42 7.60
CA PRO A 91 -10.41 17.56 6.72
C PRO A 91 -11.43 18.51 7.36
N THR A 92 -11.05 19.18 8.45
CA THR A 92 -11.88 20.18 9.13
C THR A 92 -11.52 21.61 8.71
N LEU A 93 -12.47 22.54 8.85
CA LEU A 93 -12.22 23.95 8.54
C LEU A 93 -11.11 24.56 9.41
N ASP A 94 -11.00 24.11 10.66
CA ASP A 94 -9.98 24.63 11.57
C ASP A 94 -8.60 24.10 11.21
N ASN A 95 -8.47 22.83 10.83
CA ASN A 95 -7.24 22.30 10.29
C ASN A 95 -6.85 23.00 8.98
N LEU A 96 -7.81 23.28 8.09
CA LEU A 96 -7.53 24.03 6.86
C LEU A 96 -6.97 25.42 7.16
N LYS A 97 -7.53 26.15 8.15
CA LYS A 97 -7.01 27.46 8.57
C LYS A 97 -5.59 27.36 9.11
N ASN A 98 -5.33 26.36 9.96
CA ASN A 98 -4.03 26.15 10.57
C ASN A 98 -2.96 25.84 9.51
N PHE A 99 -3.22 24.89 8.60
CA PHE A 99 -2.27 24.53 7.55
C PHE A 99 -2.10 25.62 6.49
N ALA A 100 -3.15 26.39 6.17
CA ALA A 100 -3.03 27.57 5.32
C ALA A 100 -2.10 28.64 5.97
N ALA A 101 -2.17 28.82 7.28
CA ALA A 101 -1.30 29.75 8.02
C ALA A 101 0.17 29.32 8.03
N ASN A 102 0.46 28.00 8.01
CA ASN A 102 1.82 27.45 7.89
C ASN A 102 2.51 27.86 6.58
N GLY A 103 1.73 28.11 5.52
CA GLY A 103 2.26 28.57 4.22
C GLY A 103 2.97 27.50 3.39
N ASN A 104 2.85 26.22 3.77
CA ASN A 104 3.48 25.08 3.10
C ASN A 104 2.58 24.40 2.07
N LEU A 105 1.31 24.79 1.98
CA LEU A 105 0.34 24.31 1.01
C LEU A 105 0.00 25.37 -0.04
N ILE A 106 -0.27 24.93 -1.25
CA ILE A 106 -0.84 25.73 -2.34
C ILE A 106 -2.30 25.31 -2.52
N CYS A 107 -3.22 26.27 -2.57
CA CYS A 107 -4.63 26.03 -2.84
C CYS A 107 -5.01 26.53 -4.22
N VAL A 108 -5.67 25.68 -5.01
CA VAL A 108 -6.21 26.00 -6.34
C VAL A 108 -7.72 25.84 -6.31
N SER A 109 -8.48 26.85 -6.71
CA SER A 109 -9.95 26.78 -6.74
C SER A 109 -10.55 27.66 -7.83
N ASN A 110 -11.74 27.28 -8.32
CA ASN A 110 -12.47 28.06 -9.35
C ASN A 110 -12.93 29.43 -8.84
N LYS A 111 -13.22 29.52 -7.55
CA LYS A 111 -13.74 30.73 -6.91
C LYS A 111 -12.85 31.13 -5.75
N SER A 112 -12.69 32.42 -5.53
CA SER A 112 -11.87 32.90 -4.41
C SER A 112 -12.51 32.70 -3.03
N ASN A 113 -13.77 32.42 -2.91
CA ASN A 113 -14.65 31.96 -1.80
C ASN A 113 -14.02 31.87 -0.38
N GLY A 114 -13.22 32.88 0.02
CA GLY A 114 -12.50 32.84 1.30
C GLY A 114 -11.11 32.19 1.21
N PHE A 115 -10.82 31.30 0.27
CA PHE A 115 -9.51 30.66 0.12
C PHE A 115 -8.37 31.68 -0.08
N LYS A 116 -8.62 32.76 -0.85
CA LYS A 116 -7.65 33.84 -1.03
C LYS A 116 -7.27 34.52 0.29
N LYS A 117 -8.20 34.64 1.25
CA LYS A 117 -7.91 35.20 2.58
C LYS A 117 -7.08 34.23 3.41
N LEU A 118 -7.35 32.93 3.31
CA LEU A 118 -6.65 31.89 4.06
C LEU A 118 -5.23 31.67 3.52
N PHE A 119 -5.10 31.37 2.24
CA PHE A 119 -3.83 30.97 1.61
C PHE A 119 -3.00 32.14 1.09
N LYS A 120 -3.56 33.37 1.02
CA LYS A 120 -2.86 34.60 0.59
C LYS A 120 -2.15 34.40 -0.76
N LYS A 121 -0.82 34.51 -0.80
CA LYS A 121 0.02 34.33 -2.00
C LYS A 121 0.08 32.88 -2.50
N ASN A 122 -0.33 31.92 -1.70
CA ASN A 122 -0.38 30.50 -2.04
C ASN A 122 -1.77 30.08 -2.57
N HIS A 123 -2.68 31.01 -2.85
CA HIS A 123 -3.95 30.75 -3.51
C HIS A 123 -3.89 31.14 -4.97
N PHE A 124 -4.29 30.21 -5.84
CA PHE A 124 -4.46 30.43 -7.28
C PHE A 124 -5.91 30.24 -7.66
N GLN A 125 -6.47 31.25 -8.34
CA GLN A 125 -7.80 31.12 -8.92
C GLN A 125 -7.64 30.53 -10.33
N TYR A 126 -8.01 29.27 -10.47
CA TYR A 126 -7.93 28.53 -11.72
C TYR A 126 -9.04 27.48 -11.76
N ASP A 127 -9.61 27.25 -12.95
CA ASP A 127 -10.58 26.18 -13.14
C ASP A 127 -9.87 24.82 -13.10
N HIS A 128 -9.76 24.25 -11.91
CA HIS A 128 -9.08 23.00 -11.67
C HIS A 128 -9.74 21.80 -12.33
N LYS A 129 -10.99 21.93 -12.83
CA LYS A 129 -11.68 20.91 -13.64
C LYS A 129 -11.27 20.96 -15.11
N LYS A 130 -10.57 22.02 -15.55
CA LYS A 130 -9.93 22.07 -16.85
C LYS A 130 -8.69 21.17 -16.90
N HIS A 131 -8.50 20.50 -18.02
CA HIS A 131 -7.30 19.67 -18.27
C HIS A 131 -7.07 18.58 -17.21
N GLN A 132 -8.14 18.02 -16.64
CA GLN A 132 -8.05 16.83 -15.79
C GLN A 132 -7.65 15.62 -16.63
N VAL A 133 -6.72 14.82 -16.09
CA VAL A 133 -6.26 13.59 -16.70
C VAL A 133 -6.78 12.41 -15.87
N TYR A 134 -7.60 11.56 -16.48
CA TYR A 134 -8.18 10.38 -15.83
C TYR A 134 -7.57 9.08 -16.33
N TYR A 135 -6.94 9.07 -17.49
CA TYR A 135 -6.22 7.95 -18.07
C TYR A 135 -5.05 8.49 -18.91
N VAL A 136 -4.05 7.64 -19.19
CA VAL A 136 -2.78 8.13 -19.74
C VAL A 136 -2.82 8.25 -21.27
N THR A 137 -3.42 7.29 -21.96
CA THR A 137 -3.48 7.26 -23.43
C THR A 137 -4.92 7.31 -23.93
N GLU A 138 -5.15 7.88 -25.11
CA GLU A 138 -6.50 8.07 -25.69
C GLU A 138 -7.28 6.75 -25.81
N ASP A 139 -6.60 5.66 -26.16
CA ASP A 139 -7.16 4.33 -26.32
C ASP A 139 -7.52 3.62 -24.99
N GLU A 140 -7.25 4.25 -23.85
CA GLU A 140 -7.69 3.81 -22.52
C GLU A 140 -9.09 4.33 -22.15
N SER A 141 -9.72 5.18 -22.97
CA SER A 141 -11.03 5.77 -22.68
C SER A 141 -12.12 4.72 -22.39
N ASP A 142 -12.14 3.62 -23.14
CA ASP A 142 -13.11 2.54 -22.93
C ASP A 142 -12.80 1.72 -21.67
N CYS A 143 -11.52 1.53 -21.35
CA CYS A 143 -11.10 0.91 -20.09
C CYS A 143 -11.55 1.74 -18.90
N HIS A 144 -11.40 3.07 -18.96
CA HIS A 144 -11.90 3.98 -17.95
C HIS A 144 -13.43 3.89 -17.79
N ARG A 145 -14.20 3.84 -18.90
CA ARG A 145 -15.66 3.63 -18.86
C ARG A 145 -16.04 2.31 -18.20
N ILE A 146 -15.28 1.24 -18.46
CA ILE A 146 -15.47 -0.05 -17.80
C ILE A 146 -15.30 0.10 -16.28
N MET A 147 -14.26 0.80 -15.81
CA MET A 147 -14.03 1.03 -14.38
C MET A 147 -15.14 1.87 -13.75
N LEU A 148 -15.64 2.91 -14.44
CA LEU A 148 -16.78 3.69 -14.00
C LEU A 148 -18.05 2.83 -13.88
N CYS A 149 -18.35 2.01 -14.89
CA CYS A 149 -19.48 1.08 -14.86
C CYS A 149 -19.36 0.04 -13.75
N SER A 150 -18.14 -0.44 -13.46
CA SER A 150 -17.87 -1.32 -12.33
C SER A 150 -18.28 -0.66 -11.01
N GLY A 151 -17.87 0.59 -10.80
CA GLY A 151 -18.23 1.37 -9.61
C GLY A 151 -19.74 1.66 -9.50
N MET A 152 -20.37 1.96 -10.60
CA MET A 152 -21.81 2.20 -10.67
C MET A 152 -22.66 0.90 -10.66
N LYS A 153 -22.01 -0.28 -10.66
CA LYS A 153 -22.66 -1.61 -10.74
C LYS A 153 -23.62 -1.74 -11.95
N THR A 154 -23.22 -1.24 -13.10
CA THR A 154 -24.00 -1.20 -14.33
C THR A 154 -23.19 -1.69 -15.54
N THR A 155 -23.70 -1.55 -16.75
CA THR A 155 -23.05 -1.92 -18.01
C THR A 155 -23.01 -0.72 -18.96
N ILE A 156 -22.05 -0.71 -19.91
CA ILE A 156 -21.91 0.37 -20.90
C ILE A 156 -23.21 0.55 -21.69
N LYS A 157 -23.84 -0.55 -22.13
CA LYS A 157 -25.12 -0.49 -22.89
C LYS A 157 -26.23 0.20 -22.10
N LYS A 158 -26.36 -0.09 -20.80
CA LYS A 158 -27.37 0.53 -19.93
C LYS A 158 -27.12 2.02 -19.73
N VAL A 159 -25.85 2.42 -19.51
CA VAL A 159 -25.48 3.83 -19.38
C VAL A 159 -25.80 4.60 -20.66
N ASN A 160 -25.35 4.09 -21.82
CA ASN A 160 -25.61 4.72 -23.11
C ASN A 160 -27.11 4.86 -23.41
N LYS A 161 -27.92 3.86 -23.05
CA LYS A 161 -29.37 3.93 -23.17
C LYS A 161 -29.98 5.02 -22.28
N LEU A 162 -29.55 5.15 -21.03
CA LEU A 162 -30.02 6.20 -20.13
C LEU A 162 -29.69 7.59 -20.67
N ILE A 163 -28.47 7.77 -21.23
CA ILE A 163 -28.05 9.02 -21.85
C ILE A 163 -28.91 9.34 -23.09
N SER A 164 -29.16 8.36 -23.96
CA SER A 164 -30.00 8.54 -25.15
C SER A 164 -31.46 8.84 -24.79
N ASP A 165 -31.95 8.32 -23.67
CA ASP A 165 -33.30 8.60 -23.15
C ASP A 165 -33.38 9.96 -22.42
N GLY A 166 -32.29 10.76 -22.40
CA GLY A 166 -32.23 12.08 -21.75
C GLY A 166 -32.25 12.02 -20.21
N LYS A 167 -31.97 10.86 -19.62
CA LYS A 167 -31.93 10.70 -18.17
C LYS A 167 -30.62 11.19 -17.58
N GLU A 168 -30.67 11.64 -16.33
CA GLU A 168 -29.47 11.99 -15.58
C GLU A 168 -28.65 10.75 -15.27
N VAL A 169 -27.35 10.79 -15.57
CA VAL A 169 -26.40 9.71 -15.36
C VAL A 169 -25.17 10.26 -14.67
N LYS A 170 -24.71 9.60 -13.61
CA LYS A 170 -23.46 9.93 -12.94
C LYS A 170 -22.27 9.72 -13.88
N ASN A 171 -21.31 10.65 -13.89
CA ASN A 171 -20.11 10.60 -14.74
C ASN A 171 -20.42 10.63 -16.26
N LYS A 172 -21.53 11.26 -16.65
CA LYS A 172 -22.01 11.34 -18.04
C LYS A 172 -20.95 11.86 -19.00
N GLU A 173 -20.18 12.87 -18.58
CA GLU A 173 -19.11 13.52 -19.34
C GLU A 173 -18.11 12.54 -19.93
N PHE A 174 -17.76 11.47 -19.23
CA PHE A 174 -16.81 10.46 -19.70
C PHE A 174 -17.39 9.50 -20.75
N PHE A 175 -18.72 9.44 -20.88
CA PHE A 175 -19.39 8.68 -21.93
C PHE A 175 -19.66 9.52 -23.18
N GLU A 176 -19.69 10.85 -23.02
CA GLU A 176 -19.89 11.80 -24.11
C GLU A 176 -18.57 12.30 -24.73
N SER A 177 -17.46 12.20 -24.02
CA SER A 177 -16.13 12.62 -24.48
C SER A 177 -15.05 11.60 -24.10
N SER A 178 -13.98 11.55 -24.91
CA SER A 178 -12.76 10.78 -24.65
C SER A 178 -11.55 11.69 -24.40
N ASN A 179 -11.75 12.98 -24.13
CA ASN A 179 -10.68 13.98 -24.01
C ASN A 179 -10.15 14.14 -22.56
N PHE A 180 -9.96 13.02 -21.84
CA PHE A 180 -9.46 13.02 -20.47
C PHE A 180 -8.13 12.28 -20.33
N PHE A 181 -7.41 12.12 -21.45
CA PHE A 181 -6.08 11.51 -21.48
C PHE A 181 -4.98 12.55 -21.28
N LEU A 182 -3.75 12.08 -21.01
CA LEU A 182 -2.58 12.94 -20.92
C LEU A 182 -2.25 13.51 -22.30
N PRO A 183 -2.45 14.82 -22.54
CA PRO A 183 -2.17 15.41 -23.84
C PRO A 183 -0.67 15.54 -24.05
N LYS A 184 -0.22 15.67 -25.32
CA LYS A 184 1.12 16.17 -25.59
C LYS A 184 1.17 17.68 -25.39
N PRO A 185 2.32 18.25 -24.94
CA PRO A 185 2.42 19.69 -24.71
C PRO A 185 2.03 20.56 -25.91
N GLU A 186 2.36 20.11 -27.13
CA GLU A 186 2.04 20.81 -28.38
C GLU A 186 0.55 20.82 -28.73
N ASP A 187 -0.23 19.85 -28.21
CA ASP A 187 -1.67 19.72 -28.53
C ASP A 187 -2.54 20.55 -27.58
N VAL A 188 -1.96 21.12 -26.53
CA VAL A 188 -2.71 21.95 -25.57
C VAL A 188 -2.51 23.42 -25.86
N ALA A 189 -3.60 24.12 -26.19
CA ALA A 189 -3.62 25.55 -26.38
C ALA A 189 -4.17 26.27 -25.14
N GLY A 190 -3.50 27.30 -24.68
CA GLY A 190 -3.98 28.12 -23.56
C GLY A 190 -2.87 28.92 -22.88
N ASP A 191 -3.28 29.67 -21.87
CA ASP A 191 -2.36 30.32 -20.94
C ASP A 191 -2.17 29.40 -19.71
N PHE A 192 -0.95 28.99 -19.47
CA PHE A 192 -0.58 28.06 -18.43
C PHE A 192 0.35 28.70 -17.39
N GLU A 193 0.43 30.03 -17.33
CA GLU A 193 1.29 30.75 -16.39
C GLU A 193 1.03 30.31 -14.94
N ILE A 194 -0.25 30.17 -14.56
CA ILE A 194 -0.63 29.71 -13.21
C ILE A 194 -0.10 28.29 -12.92
N LEU A 195 -0.22 27.35 -13.88
CA LEU A 195 0.27 25.98 -13.66
C LEU A 195 1.79 25.94 -13.52
N ASN A 196 2.51 26.76 -14.30
CA ASN A 196 3.96 26.90 -14.18
C ASN A 196 4.35 27.52 -12.85
N GLN A 197 3.70 28.59 -12.41
CA GLN A 197 3.94 29.21 -11.10
C GLN A 197 3.74 28.21 -9.96
N ILE A 198 2.69 27.39 -9.99
CA ILE A 198 2.46 26.34 -9.01
C ILE A 198 3.61 25.33 -9.03
N SER A 199 4.01 24.86 -10.21
CA SER A 199 5.11 23.92 -10.36
C SER A 199 6.44 24.49 -9.85
N GLU A 200 6.75 25.76 -10.13
CA GLU A 200 7.95 26.43 -9.64
C GLU A 200 7.96 26.63 -8.13
N MET A 201 6.79 26.87 -7.53
CA MET A 201 6.64 27.01 -6.07
C MET A 201 6.77 25.69 -5.32
N CYS A 202 6.54 24.55 -5.95
CA CYS A 202 6.76 23.24 -5.36
C CYS A 202 8.24 22.91 -5.41
N GLU A 203 8.83 22.59 -4.27
CA GLU A 203 10.21 22.11 -4.14
C GLU A 203 10.27 20.62 -4.45
N GLU A 204 11.44 20.11 -4.78
CA GLU A 204 11.69 18.67 -4.77
C GLU A 204 12.02 18.22 -3.34
N TYR A 205 11.43 17.12 -2.91
CA TYR A 205 11.66 16.56 -1.59
C TYR A 205 11.45 15.05 -1.61
N GLU A 206 12.13 14.34 -0.71
CA GLU A 206 11.96 12.90 -0.56
C GLU A 206 10.74 12.60 0.31
N VAL A 207 9.92 11.65 -0.14
CA VAL A 207 8.81 11.12 0.66
C VAL A 207 9.26 9.95 1.54
N ALA A 208 10.30 9.22 1.13
CA ALA A 208 10.85 8.12 1.92
C ALA A 208 11.40 8.61 3.27
N GLU A 209 11.21 7.80 4.31
CA GLU A 209 11.71 8.02 5.66
C GLU A 209 12.48 6.79 6.15
N LYS A 210 13.42 7.01 7.07
CA LYS A 210 14.07 5.91 7.76
C LYS A 210 13.07 5.23 8.71
N PRO A 211 13.20 3.92 8.95
CA PRO A 211 12.36 3.23 9.91
C PRO A 211 12.32 3.93 11.26
N MET A 212 11.12 4.25 11.71
CA MET A 212 10.85 4.89 12.99
C MET A 212 10.27 3.86 13.95
N LEU A 213 11.15 3.14 14.64
CA LEU A 213 10.72 2.16 15.63
C LEU A 213 9.97 2.86 16.78
N PRO A 214 8.82 2.34 17.22
CA PRO A 214 8.17 2.82 18.42
C PRO A 214 9.07 2.54 19.64
N THR A 215 9.04 3.42 20.62
CA THR A 215 9.83 3.28 21.86
C THR A 215 9.11 2.32 22.81
N PHE A 216 9.83 1.36 23.36
CA PHE A 216 9.32 0.51 24.43
C PHE A 216 9.60 1.15 25.80
N GLU A 217 8.58 1.25 26.65
CA GLU A 217 8.76 1.75 28.02
C GLU A 217 9.39 0.68 28.90
N CYS A 218 10.69 0.78 29.12
CA CYS A 218 11.43 -0.12 29.99
C CYS A 218 11.15 0.15 31.47
N PRO A 219 11.28 -0.86 32.35
CA PRO A 219 11.29 -0.65 33.79
C PRO A 219 12.39 0.34 34.23
N GLU A 220 12.16 1.04 35.34
CA GLU A 220 13.10 2.02 35.89
C GLU A 220 14.52 1.46 36.01
N GLY A 221 15.47 2.20 35.45
CA GLY A 221 16.91 1.84 35.49
C GLY A 221 17.38 0.98 34.30
N PHE A 222 16.53 0.71 33.31
CA PHE A 222 16.91 -0.03 32.12
C PHE A 222 16.73 0.81 30.84
N GLU A 223 17.73 0.74 29.97
CA GLU A 223 17.58 1.05 28.55
C GLU A 223 17.12 -0.22 27.79
N GLU A 224 16.65 -0.07 26.55
CA GLU A 224 16.08 -1.19 25.77
C GLU A 224 17.07 -2.36 25.59
N ASP A 225 18.34 -2.11 25.29
CA ASP A 225 19.38 -3.13 25.11
C ASP A 225 19.65 -3.91 26.42
N ASP A 226 19.71 -3.20 27.53
CA ASP A 226 19.95 -3.79 28.85
C ASP A 226 18.76 -4.63 29.29
N TYR A 227 17.54 -4.13 29.06
CA TYR A 227 16.33 -4.86 29.39
C TYR A 227 16.15 -6.11 28.53
N LEU A 228 16.43 -6.01 27.23
CA LEU A 228 16.43 -7.17 26.33
C LEU A 228 17.43 -8.23 26.79
N THR A 229 18.64 -7.81 27.20
CA THR A 229 19.67 -8.71 27.76
C THR A 229 19.18 -9.39 29.01
N GLU A 230 18.55 -8.67 29.92
CA GLU A 230 18.02 -9.25 31.18
C GLU A 230 16.90 -10.26 30.92
N LEU A 231 16.01 -9.99 29.95
CA LEU A 231 14.98 -10.94 29.54
C LEU A 231 15.59 -12.19 28.89
N CYS A 232 16.63 -12.05 28.10
CA CYS A 232 17.39 -13.19 27.56
C CYS A 232 18.02 -14.04 28.66
N ARG A 233 18.57 -13.41 29.73
CA ARG A 233 19.11 -14.14 30.90
C ARG A 233 18.02 -14.93 31.63
N LYS A 234 16.81 -14.34 31.77
CA LYS A 234 15.65 -15.06 32.34
C LYS A 234 15.23 -16.24 31.46
N GLY A 235 15.17 -16.01 30.15
CA GLY A 235 14.87 -17.06 29.17
C GLY A 235 15.91 -18.18 29.17
N TRP A 236 17.19 -17.84 29.24
CA TRP A 236 18.28 -18.80 29.36
C TRP A 236 18.07 -19.76 30.56
N LYS A 237 17.79 -19.20 31.73
CA LYS A 237 17.51 -20.01 32.91
C LYS A 237 16.28 -20.90 32.73
N LYS A 238 15.19 -20.33 32.26
CA LYS A 238 13.89 -21.01 32.13
C LYS A 238 13.87 -22.05 31.01
N ARG A 239 14.44 -21.76 29.85
CA ARG A 239 14.24 -22.56 28.63
C ARG A 239 15.42 -23.46 28.30
N LEU A 240 16.63 -23.16 28.76
CA LEU A 240 17.81 -23.97 28.48
C LEU A 240 18.30 -24.71 29.73
N MET A 241 18.49 -24.01 30.87
CA MET A 241 18.98 -24.66 32.08
C MET A 241 17.94 -25.60 32.69
N SER A 242 16.71 -25.12 32.89
CA SER A 242 15.65 -25.92 33.53
C SER A 242 15.19 -27.11 32.67
N SER A 243 15.35 -27.03 31.34
CA SER A 243 15.04 -28.13 30.42
C SER A 243 16.22 -29.05 30.12
N ASN A 244 17.36 -28.82 30.75
CA ASN A 244 18.60 -29.60 30.57
C ASN A 244 19.13 -29.63 29.12
N LYS A 245 18.86 -28.60 28.33
CA LYS A 245 19.32 -28.51 26.94
C LYS A 245 20.80 -28.18 26.82
N ILE A 246 21.38 -27.50 27.79
CA ILE A 246 22.80 -27.13 27.88
C ILE A 246 23.51 -27.93 28.97
N ASP A 247 23.44 -29.25 28.83
CA ASP A 247 23.97 -30.24 29.80
C ASP A 247 25.51 -30.42 29.73
N THR A 248 26.15 -29.95 28.68
CA THR A 248 27.59 -29.98 28.47
C THR A 248 28.16 -28.58 28.29
N GLU A 249 29.47 -28.38 28.61
CA GLU A 249 30.16 -27.10 28.40
C GLU A 249 30.22 -26.75 26.89
N GLU A 250 30.29 -27.74 26.02
CA GLU A 250 30.29 -27.56 24.58
C GLU A 250 28.96 -26.93 24.10
N LYS A 251 27.83 -27.52 24.47
CA LYS A 251 26.50 -26.96 24.16
C LYS A 251 26.31 -25.58 24.78
N LYS A 252 26.74 -25.38 26.02
CA LYS A 252 26.65 -24.09 26.72
C LYS A 252 27.42 -23.00 25.96
N ASN A 253 28.61 -23.34 25.44
CA ASN A 253 29.40 -22.42 24.62
C ASN A 253 28.72 -22.14 23.29
N GLU A 254 28.23 -23.16 22.58
CA GLU A 254 27.49 -23.02 21.32
C GLU A 254 26.31 -22.06 21.45
N TYR A 255 25.40 -22.29 22.39
CA TYR A 255 24.27 -21.40 22.66
C TYR A 255 24.73 -20.01 23.12
N GLY A 256 25.77 -19.94 23.97
CA GLY A 256 26.30 -18.66 24.45
C GLY A 256 26.90 -17.80 23.35
N ASP A 257 27.64 -18.40 22.42
CA ASP A 257 28.20 -17.66 21.27
C ASP A 257 27.13 -17.23 20.28
N ARG A 258 26.10 -18.05 20.08
CA ARG A 258 24.94 -17.69 19.27
C ARG A 258 24.18 -16.51 19.87
N VAL A 259 23.90 -16.49 21.18
CA VAL A 259 23.25 -15.36 21.87
C VAL A 259 24.06 -14.08 21.72
N LYS A 260 25.39 -14.15 21.94
CA LYS A 260 26.28 -12.97 21.79
C LYS A 260 26.26 -12.43 20.37
N HIS A 261 26.30 -13.33 19.38
CA HIS A 261 26.25 -12.96 17.98
C HIS A 261 24.93 -12.26 17.64
N GLU A 262 23.79 -12.86 17.97
CA GLU A 262 22.48 -12.31 17.68
C GLU A 262 22.23 -10.97 18.40
N LEU A 263 22.54 -10.85 19.69
CA LEU A 263 22.42 -9.59 20.42
C LEU A 263 23.28 -8.48 19.81
N LYS A 264 24.51 -8.79 19.41
CA LYS A 264 25.38 -7.81 18.74
C LYS A 264 24.77 -7.28 17.46
N VAL A 265 24.14 -8.14 16.65
CA VAL A 265 23.47 -7.74 15.40
C VAL A 265 22.22 -6.92 15.71
N ILE A 266 21.40 -7.35 16.67
CA ILE A 266 20.17 -6.67 17.08
C ILE A 266 20.47 -5.26 17.61
N PHE A 267 21.48 -5.09 18.47
CA PHE A 267 21.87 -3.80 19.02
C PHE A 267 22.41 -2.85 17.95
N LYS A 268 23.26 -3.37 17.05
CA LYS A 268 23.80 -2.58 15.94
C LYS A 268 22.69 -2.09 14.99
N ALA A 269 21.63 -2.87 14.84
CA ALA A 269 20.47 -2.54 14.01
C ALA A 269 19.40 -1.73 14.77
N GLU A 270 19.62 -1.39 16.05
CA GLU A 270 18.66 -0.66 16.90
C GLU A 270 17.28 -1.35 17.00
N LEU A 271 17.26 -2.69 16.99
CA LEU A 271 16.02 -3.48 16.97
C LEU A 271 15.53 -3.93 18.35
N SER A 272 16.18 -3.55 19.44
CA SER A 272 15.82 -3.99 20.80
C SER A 272 14.37 -3.66 21.13
N GLY A 273 13.91 -2.44 20.85
CA GLY A 273 12.53 -2.02 21.06
C GLY A 273 11.52 -2.87 20.28
N TYR A 274 11.85 -3.25 19.04
CA TYR A 274 11.00 -4.15 18.24
C TYR A 274 10.79 -5.51 18.92
N PHE A 275 11.87 -6.15 19.38
CA PHE A 275 11.79 -7.42 20.10
C PHE A 275 11.01 -7.31 21.41
N LEU A 276 11.21 -6.22 22.16
CA LEU A 276 10.50 -5.97 23.42
C LEU A 276 9.00 -5.80 23.21
N ILE A 277 8.58 -5.09 22.15
CA ILE A 277 7.17 -4.92 21.78
C ILE A 277 6.54 -6.27 21.40
N VAL A 278 7.20 -7.04 20.53
CA VAL A 278 6.70 -8.36 20.13
C VAL A 278 6.59 -9.29 21.33
N GLN A 279 7.61 -9.30 22.18
CA GLN A 279 7.63 -10.09 23.41
C GLN A 279 6.50 -9.70 24.36
N ASP A 280 6.20 -8.42 24.51
CA ASP A 280 5.13 -7.92 25.35
C ASP A 280 3.75 -8.37 24.85
N ILE A 281 3.51 -8.26 23.53
CA ILE A 281 2.26 -8.71 22.90
C ILE A 281 2.07 -10.21 23.09
N ILE A 282 3.09 -11.02 22.81
CA ILE A 282 3.01 -12.48 23.00
C ILE A 282 2.82 -12.84 24.48
N ASN A 283 3.46 -12.12 25.39
CA ASN A 283 3.24 -12.32 26.83
C ASN A 283 1.83 -11.93 27.27
N PHE A 284 1.22 -10.91 26.68
CA PHE A 284 -0.19 -10.60 26.94
C PHE A 284 -1.08 -11.80 26.57
N VAL A 285 -0.90 -12.38 25.38
CA VAL A 285 -1.62 -13.58 24.94
C VAL A 285 -1.44 -14.72 25.95
N LYS A 286 -0.19 -15.01 26.33
CA LYS A 286 0.14 -16.10 27.28
C LYS A 286 -0.39 -15.84 28.70
N ARG A 287 -0.44 -14.57 29.17
CA ARG A 287 -1.03 -14.21 30.48
C ARG A 287 -2.54 -14.38 30.56
N LYS A 288 -3.21 -14.37 29.40
CA LYS A 288 -4.65 -14.65 29.27
C LYS A 288 -4.95 -16.15 29.15
N ASP A 289 -3.93 -17.00 29.28
CA ASP A 289 -4.01 -18.45 29.03
C ASP A 289 -4.47 -18.78 27.60
N TRP A 290 -4.22 -17.86 26.65
CA TRP A 290 -4.45 -18.11 25.24
C TRP A 290 -3.22 -18.73 24.58
N LEU A 291 -3.43 -19.62 23.61
CA LEU A 291 -2.35 -20.22 22.85
C LEU A 291 -1.70 -19.18 21.92
N ALA A 292 -0.39 -18.99 22.07
CA ALA A 292 0.40 -18.35 21.04
C ALA A 292 0.98 -19.42 20.10
N GLY A 293 1.10 -19.12 18.81
CA GLY A 293 1.74 -20.03 17.86
C GLY A 293 3.20 -20.30 18.23
N PRO A 294 3.73 -21.46 17.83
CA PRO A 294 5.11 -21.85 18.18
C PRO A 294 6.18 -21.06 17.43
N GLY A 295 5.77 -20.17 16.53
CA GLY A 295 6.63 -19.48 15.58
C GLY A 295 6.67 -20.17 14.22
N ARG A 296 6.78 -19.38 13.17
CA ARG A 296 6.87 -19.85 11.78
C ARG A 296 7.79 -18.95 10.97
N GLY A 297 8.04 -19.33 9.72
CA GLY A 297 8.86 -18.53 8.82
C GLY A 297 10.31 -18.38 9.32
N SER A 298 10.89 -17.23 9.04
CA SER A 298 12.28 -16.92 9.37
C SER A 298 12.51 -16.66 10.87
N ALA A 299 11.49 -16.21 11.61
CA ALA A 299 11.58 -15.90 13.04
C ALA A 299 11.97 -17.10 13.90
N ALA A 300 11.65 -18.33 13.46
CA ALA A 300 12.08 -19.56 14.12
C ALA A 300 13.62 -19.75 14.09
N GLY A 301 14.35 -19.05 13.22
CA GLY A 301 15.82 -19.08 13.16
C GLY A 301 16.52 -18.20 14.19
N CYS A 302 15.79 -17.43 15.00
CA CYS A 302 16.33 -16.50 15.99
C CYS A 302 16.28 -17.08 17.40
N LEU A 303 17.47 -17.27 18.03
CA LEU A 303 17.58 -17.78 19.38
C LEU A 303 17.08 -16.76 20.42
N ILE A 304 17.26 -15.46 20.16
CA ILE A 304 16.70 -14.42 21.03
C ILE A 304 15.17 -14.50 21.07
N SER A 305 14.51 -14.70 19.93
CA SER A 305 13.04 -14.92 19.88
C SER A 305 12.62 -16.14 20.70
N TYR A 306 13.40 -17.22 20.64
CA TYR A 306 13.16 -18.40 21.47
C TYR A 306 13.34 -18.09 22.96
N LEU A 307 14.43 -17.46 23.39
CA LEU A 307 14.68 -17.12 24.79
C LEU A 307 13.62 -16.17 25.36
N LEU A 308 13.15 -15.22 24.58
CA LEU A 308 12.08 -14.29 24.97
C LEU A 308 10.70 -14.96 25.05
N GLY A 309 10.56 -16.18 24.54
CA GLY A 309 9.28 -16.88 24.45
C GLY A 309 8.37 -16.35 23.35
N ILE A 310 8.92 -15.64 22.38
CA ILE A 310 8.23 -15.23 21.15
C ILE A 310 7.96 -16.46 20.29
N THR A 311 8.97 -17.32 20.13
CA THR A 311 8.86 -18.62 19.44
C THR A 311 9.10 -19.77 20.42
N ASP A 312 8.60 -20.96 20.07
CA ASP A 312 8.81 -22.20 20.84
C ASP A 312 9.68 -23.22 20.07
N VAL A 313 10.23 -22.82 18.93
CA VAL A 313 11.18 -23.58 18.12
C VAL A 313 12.60 -23.19 18.52
N ASP A 314 13.41 -24.17 18.94
CA ASP A 314 14.81 -23.98 19.28
C ASP A 314 15.66 -24.00 18.01
N PRO A 315 16.24 -22.87 17.57
CA PRO A 315 16.93 -22.82 16.29
C PRO A 315 18.22 -23.64 16.23
N ILE A 316 18.86 -23.92 17.36
CA ILE A 316 20.08 -24.74 17.41
C ILE A 316 19.73 -26.21 17.28
N GLU A 317 18.66 -26.65 17.96
CA GLU A 317 18.20 -28.05 17.88
C GLU A 317 17.80 -28.45 16.46
N TYR A 318 17.32 -27.50 15.64
CA TYR A 318 16.87 -27.72 14.25
C TYR A 318 17.83 -27.16 13.17
N ASP A 319 19.06 -26.81 13.53
CA ASP A 319 20.07 -26.25 12.62
C ASP A 319 19.60 -25.05 11.79
N LEU A 320 18.79 -24.16 12.41
CA LEU A 320 18.26 -22.98 11.76
C LEU A 320 19.24 -21.81 11.77
N ILE A 321 19.32 -21.10 10.66
CA ILE A 321 20.30 -20.05 10.42
C ILE A 321 19.68 -18.68 10.75
N PHE A 322 20.35 -17.89 11.61
CA PHE A 322 19.91 -16.55 12.01
C PHE A 322 19.87 -15.56 10.84
N GLU A 323 20.81 -15.66 9.90
CA GLU A 323 20.92 -14.77 8.75
C GLU A 323 19.74 -14.90 7.76
N ARG A 324 18.94 -15.98 7.86
CA ARG A 324 17.66 -16.09 7.16
C ARG A 324 16.57 -15.23 7.78
N PHE A 325 16.64 -14.99 9.09
CA PHE A 325 15.74 -14.11 9.81
C PHE A 325 16.16 -12.65 9.62
N TYR A 326 17.42 -12.32 9.89
CA TYR A 326 17.94 -10.98 9.71
C TYR A 326 19.36 -10.98 9.15
N ASN A 327 19.56 -10.20 8.09
CA ASN A 327 20.86 -10.08 7.44
C ASN A 327 21.14 -8.60 7.11
N GLU A 328 22.13 -8.01 7.80
CA GLU A 328 22.57 -6.63 7.57
C GLU A 328 22.98 -6.36 6.12
N GLY A 329 23.43 -7.37 5.36
CA GLY A 329 23.79 -7.25 3.96
C GLY A 329 22.63 -6.93 3.01
N ARG A 330 21.39 -6.98 3.49
CA ARG A 330 20.21 -6.53 2.74
C ARG A 330 19.92 -5.04 2.93
N ASN A 331 20.59 -4.39 3.88
CA ASN A 331 20.41 -2.96 4.13
C ASN A 331 21.23 -2.15 3.13
N THR A 332 20.62 -1.10 2.62
CA THR A 332 21.28 -0.04 1.84
C THR A 332 21.19 1.28 2.59
N GLU A 333 21.89 2.34 2.09
CA GLU A 333 21.77 3.68 2.69
C GLU A 333 20.32 4.20 2.68
N ASP A 334 19.54 3.80 1.67
CA ASP A 334 18.16 4.25 1.42
C ASP A 334 17.09 3.26 1.90
N HIS A 335 17.48 2.03 2.26
CA HIS A 335 16.52 0.98 2.64
C HIS A 335 17.07 0.10 3.76
N ILE A 336 16.39 0.11 4.90
CA ILE A 336 16.66 -0.77 6.04
C ILE A 336 15.57 -1.84 6.07
N SER A 337 15.97 -3.09 5.82
CA SER A 337 15.06 -4.23 5.95
C SER A 337 14.83 -4.53 7.42
N LEU A 338 13.58 -4.52 7.86
CA LEU A 338 13.21 -4.94 9.21
C LEU A 338 12.93 -6.45 9.25
N PRO A 339 13.18 -7.13 10.39
CA PRO A 339 12.77 -8.51 10.56
C PRO A 339 11.24 -8.60 10.63
N ASP A 340 10.69 -9.71 10.15
CA ASP A 340 9.26 -9.99 10.18
C ASP A 340 8.98 -11.12 11.18
N ILE A 341 8.27 -10.80 12.26
CA ILE A 341 7.86 -11.77 13.28
C ILE A 341 6.33 -11.87 13.25
N ASP A 342 5.85 -12.98 12.71
CA ASP A 342 4.44 -13.32 12.72
C ASP A 342 3.98 -13.73 14.15
N MET A 343 3.01 -13.02 14.69
CA MET A 343 2.39 -13.33 15.96
C MET A 343 1.06 -14.06 15.72
N ASP A 344 1.12 -15.38 15.79
CA ASP A 344 -0.06 -16.23 15.61
C ASP A 344 -0.84 -16.33 16.93
N VAL A 345 -2.10 -15.95 16.90
CA VAL A 345 -3.02 -15.96 18.05
C VAL A 345 -4.33 -16.66 17.67
N PRO A 346 -5.15 -17.15 18.64
CA PRO A 346 -6.43 -17.73 18.29
C PRO A 346 -7.34 -16.70 17.62
N ALA A 347 -8.04 -17.10 16.57
CA ALA A 347 -8.76 -16.18 15.71
C ALA A 347 -9.81 -15.33 16.46
N GLU A 348 -10.49 -15.92 17.44
CA GLU A 348 -11.51 -15.25 18.27
C GLU A 348 -10.96 -14.15 19.17
N TYR A 349 -9.66 -14.20 19.55
CA TYR A 349 -9.05 -13.24 20.48
C TYR A 349 -8.14 -12.22 19.79
N ARG A 350 -8.06 -12.26 18.45
CA ARG A 350 -7.20 -11.36 17.68
C ARG A 350 -7.54 -9.89 17.93
N ASP A 351 -8.82 -9.56 17.97
CA ASP A 351 -9.27 -8.17 18.16
C ASP A 351 -8.97 -7.70 19.59
N ASP A 352 -9.09 -8.56 20.61
CA ASP A 352 -8.67 -8.25 21.99
C ASP A 352 -7.16 -7.96 22.08
N VAL A 353 -6.35 -8.64 21.27
CA VAL A 353 -4.90 -8.36 21.20
C VAL A 353 -4.64 -7.00 20.55
N ILE A 354 -5.37 -6.65 19.52
CA ILE A 354 -5.27 -5.32 18.88
C ILE A 354 -5.71 -4.22 19.84
N ASP A 355 -6.77 -4.44 20.60
CA ASP A 355 -7.24 -3.49 21.60
C ASP A 355 -6.22 -3.30 22.72
N TYR A 356 -5.56 -4.37 23.18
CA TYR A 356 -4.43 -4.27 24.10
C TYR A 356 -3.28 -3.44 23.54
N ILE A 357 -2.94 -3.63 22.26
CA ILE A 357 -1.87 -2.85 21.61
C ILE A 357 -2.25 -1.36 21.59
N LYS A 358 -3.50 -1.03 21.25
CA LYS A 358 -4.01 0.36 21.27
C LYS A 358 -3.97 0.97 22.66
N GLU A 359 -4.46 0.23 23.66
CA GLU A 359 -4.46 0.68 25.06
C GLU A 359 -3.03 0.96 25.56
N LYS A 360 -2.07 0.09 25.22
CA LYS A 360 -0.70 0.20 25.70
C LYS A 360 0.15 1.21 24.96
N TYR A 361 0.06 1.24 23.62
CA TYR A 361 0.94 2.08 22.80
C TYR A 361 0.27 3.38 22.32
N GLY A 362 -1.00 3.59 22.67
CA GLY A 362 -1.80 4.78 22.40
C GLY A 362 -2.77 4.61 21.22
N GLU A 363 -4.03 4.95 21.46
CA GLU A 363 -5.12 4.88 20.49
C GLU A 363 -4.81 5.62 19.17
N GLU A 364 -4.17 6.79 19.25
CA GLU A 364 -3.82 7.61 18.10
C GLU A 364 -2.52 7.17 17.40
N ASN A 365 -1.77 6.25 18.00
CA ASN A 365 -0.47 5.77 17.52
C ASN A 365 -0.57 4.40 16.85
N VAL A 366 -1.72 3.74 16.98
CA VAL A 366 -1.93 2.36 16.52
C VAL A 366 -3.10 2.30 15.54
N ALA A 367 -2.87 1.72 14.38
CA ALA A 367 -3.94 1.42 13.43
C ALA A 367 -3.61 0.20 12.58
N GLN A 368 -4.65 -0.46 12.09
CA GLN A 368 -4.50 -1.41 11.00
C GLN A 368 -4.29 -0.65 9.69
N MET A 369 -3.77 -1.32 8.67
CA MET A 369 -3.54 -0.73 7.35
C MET A 369 -4.57 -1.18 6.33
N ILE A 370 -4.65 -0.43 5.22
CA ILE A 370 -5.44 -0.83 4.07
C ILE A 370 -4.72 -1.88 3.23
N THR A 371 -5.50 -2.57 2.41
CA THR A 371 -5.04 -3.33 1.26
C THR A 371 -5.92 -3.02 0.06
N PHE A 372 -5.35 -3.07 -1.14
CA PHE A 372 -6.09 -2.85 -2.38
C PHE A 372 -6.43 -4.17 -3.05
N GLY A 373 -7.73 -4.37 -3.30
CA GLY A 373 -8.19 -5.43 -4.20
C GLY A 373 -7.98 -5.00 -5.64
N ARG A 374 -7.02 -5.63 -6.32
CA ARG A 374 -6.65 -5.35 -7.72
C ARG A 374 -7.38 -6.29 -8.68
N LEU A 375 -7.64 -5.80 -9.88
CA LEU A 375 -8.14 -6.63 -10.98
C LEU A 375 -6.98 -7.40 -11.59
N GLN A 376 -6.76 -8.63 -11.14
CA GLN A 376 -5.72 -9.52 -11.68
C GLN A 376 -6.33 -10.52 -12.66
N GLY A 377 -5.61 -10.93 -13.69
CA GLY A 377 -5.91 -12.00 -14.62
C GLY A 377 -7.40 -12.29 -14.84
N ARG A 378 -7.88 -13.35 -14.19
CA ARG A 378 -9.29 -13.78 -14.24
C ARG A 378 -10.29 -12.66 -13.90
N ALA A 379 -9.98 -11.85 -12.90
CA ALA A 379 -10.88 -10.80 -12.45
C ALA A 379 -10.96 -9.66 -13.47
N ALA A 380 -9.87 -9.31 -14.13
CA ALA A 380 -9.84 -8.29 -15.18
C ALA A 380 -10.67 -8.74 -16.40
N VAL A 381 -10.42 -9.96 -16.90
CA VAL A 381 -11.19 -10.53 -18.02
C VAL A 381 -12.68 -10.62 -17.69
N LYS A 382 -13.00 -11.14 -16.51
CA LYS A 382 -14.40 -11.26 -16.05
C LYS A 382 -15.11 -9.91 -16.01
N GLU A 383 -14.43 -8.88 -15.51
CA GLU A 383 -15.00 -7.53 -15.40
C GLU A 383 -15.27 -6.93 -16.78
N VAL A 384 -14.32 -7.04 -17.70
CA VAL A 384 -14.47 -6.56 -19.09
C VAL A 384 -15.62 -7.26 -19.81
N LEU A 385 -15.67 -8.57 -19.76
CA LEU A 385 -16.72 -9.37 -20.41
C LEU A 385 -18.11 -9.03 -19.85
N ARG A 386 -18.22 -8.89 -18.52
CA ARG A 386 -19.47 -8.56 -17.83
C ARG A 386 -19.99 -7.16 -18.17
N ILE A 387 -19.13 -6.16 -18.13
CA ILE A 387 -19.50 -4.76 -18.39
C ILE A 387 -19.88 -4.52 -19.84
N ASN A 388 -19.25 -5.22 -20.78
CA ASN A 388 -19.57 -5.16 -22.21
C ASN A 388 -20.77 -6.05 -22.58
N GLU A 389 -21.25 -6.92 -21.65
CA GLU A 389 -22.31 -7.92 -21.96
C GLU A 389 -21.95 -8.75 -23.20
N ALA A 390 -20.67 -9.17 -23.28
CA ALA A 390 -20.08 -9.71 -24.52
C ALA A 390 -20.40 -11.19 -24.72
N VAL A 391 -20.52 -11.97 -23.65
CA VAL A 391 -20.70 -13.43 -23.67
C VAL A 391 -21.69 -13.86 -22.61
N SER A 392 -22.15 -15.11 -22.70
CA SER A 392 -22.99 -15.73 -21.68
C SER A 392 -22.20 -15.97 -20.38
N PHE A 393 -22.91 -16.15 -19.26
CA PHE A 393 -22.28 -16.44 -17.97
C PHE A 393 -21.45 -17.72 -17.98
N SER A 394 -21.94 -18.78 -18.65
CA SER A 394 -21.23 -20.05 -18.79
C SER A 394 -19.93 -19.90 -19.61
N GLU A 395 -19.98 -19.14 -20.69
CA GLU A 395 -18.81 -18.87 -21.51
C GLU A 395 -17.78 -17.99 -20.78
N MET A 396 -18.25 -16.97 -20.05
CA MET A 396 -17.38 -16.15 -19.21
C MET A 396 -16.62 -16.99 -18.17
N ASN A 397 -17.28 -17.95 -17.55
CA ASN A 397 -16.63 -18.86 -16.61
C ASN A 397 -15.61 -19.75 -17.31
N ALA A 398 -15.94 -20.34 -18.48
CA ALA A 398 -15.01 -21.16 -19.26
C ALA A 398 -13.75 -20.37 -19.66
N ILE A 399 -13.88 -19.11 -20.07
CA ILE A 399 -12.74 -18.25 -20.39
C ILE A 399 -11.88 -18.00 -19.14
N THR A 400 -12.51 -17.63 -18.02
CA THR A 400 -11.76 -17.27 -16.81
C THR A 400 -11.11 -18.46 -16.12
N GLU A 401 -11.72 -19.65 -16.17
CA GLU A 401 -11.14 -20.89 -15.67
C GLU A 401 -9.88 -21.31 -16.45
N SER A 402 -9.78 -20.89 -17.72
CA SER A 402 -8.62 -21.16 -18.57
C SER A 402 -7.39 -20.29 -18.26
N ILE A 403 -7.53 -19.27 -17.39
CA ILE A 403 -6.44 -18.40 -16.95
C ILE A 403 -5.92 -18.88 -15.60
N PRO A 404 -4.59 -19.02 -15.38
CA PRO A 404 -4.03 -19.48 -14.11
C PRO A 404 -4.25 -18.47 -12.97
N ASP A 405 -4.14 -18.95 -11.74
CA ASP A 405 -4.02 -18.09 -10.57
C ASP A 405 -2.60 -17.51 -10.50
N GLU A 406 -2.47 -16.29 -9.98
CA GLU A 406 -1.19 -15.60 -9.83
C GLU A 406 -0.16 -16.43 -9.05
N ALA A 407 -0.58 -17.08 -7.96
CA ALA A 407 0.30 -17.91 -7.13
C ALA A 407 0.95 -19.08 -7.88
N ARG A 408 0.29 -19.60 -8.94
CA ARG A 408 0.83 -20.69 -9.76
C ARG A 408 2.01 -20.26 -10.63
N ILE A 409 2.05 -19.00 -11.03
CA ILE A 409 3.00 -18.47 -12.01
C ILE A 409 3.81 -17.28 -11.49
N SER A 410 3.83 -17.07 -10.17
CA SER A 410 4.47 -15.92 -9.53
C SER A 410 5.92 -15.73 -9.96
N ASP A 411 6.71 -16.81 -9.94
CA ASP A 411 8.14 -16.76 -10.31
C ASP A 411 8.35 -16.36 -11.79
N GLN A 412 7.43 -16.78 -12.68
CA GLN A 412 7.48 -16.43 -14.09
C GLN A 412 7.05 -14.97 -14.33
N LEU A 413 6.06 -14.49 -13.56
CA LEU A 413 5.63 -13.08 -13.64
C LEU A 413 6.73 -12.11 -13.19
N GLU A 414 7.58 -12.51 -12.26
CA GLU A 414 8.73 -11.70 -11.83
C GLU A 414 9.79 -11.52 -12.92
N LEU A 415 9.85 -12.41 -13.89
CA LEU A 415 10.78 -12.35 -15.02
C LEU A 415 10.23 -11.52 -16.19
N MET A 416 8.96 -11.10 -16.15
CA MET A 416 8.35 -10.28 -17.20
C MET A 416 8.64 -8.79 -16.98
N ASP A 417 8.93 -8.07 -18.04
CA ASP A 417 9.07 -6.60 -18.02
C ASP A 417 7.77 -5.94 -17.57
N GLU A 418 6.64 -6.45 -18.03
CA GLU A 418 5.30 -6.03 -17.61
C GLU A 418 4.54 -7.24 -17.07
N LYS A 419 4.30 -7.25 -15.76
CA LYS A 419 3.60 -8.33 -15.07
C LYS A 419 2.14 -8.39 -15.50
N SER A 420 1.79 -9.38 -16.33
CA SER A 420 0.43 -9.64 -16.78
C SER A 420 0.16 -11.14 -16.85
N ILE A 421 -0.79 -11.60 -16.06
CA ILE A 421 -1.23 -13.01 -16.08
C ILE A 421 -1.90 -13.34 -17.41
N ILE A 422 -2.62 -12.39 -17.99
CA ILE A 422 -3.32 -12.55 -19.27
C ILE A 422 -2.31 -12.71 -20.39
N LYS A 423 -1.31 -11.82 -20.50
CA LYS A 423 -0.23 -11.93 -21.50
C LYS A 423 0.54 -13.24 -21.33
N TRP A 424 0.92 -13.55 -20.10
CA TRP A 424 1.61 -14.81 -19.81
C TRP A 424 0.82 -16.02 -20.29
N THR A 425 -0.51 -16.04 -20.08
CA THR A 425 -1.36 -17.17 -20.53
C THR A 425 -1.41 -17.26 -22.04
N LEU A 426 -1.53 -16.12 -22.74
CA LEU A 426 -1.55 -16.08 -24.21
C LEU A 426 -0.21 -16.52 -24.82
N GLU A 427 0.91 -16.25 -24.14
CA GLU A 427 2.26 -16.62 -24.59
C GLU A 427 2.59 -18.08 -24.28
N ASN A 428 2.31 -18.54 -23.07
CA ASN A 428 2.81 -19.83 -22.57
C ASN A 428 1.77 -20.96 -22.61
N GLU A 429 0.48 -20.62 -22.57
CA GLU A 429 -0.63 -21.58 -22.64
C GLU A 429 -1.68 -21.17 -23.71
N PRO A 430 -1.26 -20.87 -24.97
CA PRO A 430 -2.15 -20.32 -26.00
C PRO A 430 -3.35 -21.21 -26.33
N GLU A 431 -3.21 -22.51 -26.19
CA GLU A 431 -4.28 -23.50 -26.44
C GLU A 431 -5.49 -23.28 -25.52
N ASN A 432 -5.26 -22.72 -24.31
CA ASN A 432 -6.31 -22.48 -23.33
C ASN A 432 -7.31 -21.40 -23.79
N LEU A 433 -6.84 -20.42 -24.57
CA LEU A 433 -7.61 -19.24 -24.98
C LEU A 433 -7.84 -19.13 -26.48
N LYS A 434 -7.34 -20.07 -27.30
CA LYS A 434 -7.34 -20.00 -28.78
C LYS A 434 -8.71 -19.78 -29.42
N ASN A 435 -9.79 -20.21 -28.79
CA ASN A 435 -11.14 -20.02 -29.31
C ASN A 435 -11.63 -18.57 -29.20
N TRP A 436 -10.99 -17.75 -28.37
CA TRP A 436 -11.42 -16.39 -28.04
C TRP A 436 -10.37 -15.34 -28.41
N CYS A 437 -9.10 -15.62 -28.12
CA CYS A 437 -8.00 -14.71 -28.36
C CYS A 437 -6.71 -15.49 -28.61
N ILE A 438 -5.94 -15.02 -29.57
CA ILE A 438 -4.61 -15.55 -29.94
C ILE A 438 -3.65 -14.36 -30.00
N MET A 439 -2.44 -14.54 -29.48
CA MET A 439 -1.36 -13.56 -29.58
C MET A 439 -0.28 -14.08 -30.55
N ASN A 440 0.17 -13.21 -31.48
CA ASN A 440 1.26 -13.54 -32.37
C ASN A 440 2.63 -13.23 -31.74
N GLU A 441 3.72 -13.61 -32.42
CA GLU A 441 5.11 -13.35 -31.95
C GLU A 441 5.45 -11.87 -31.78
N LYS A 442 4.66 -10.95 -32.33
CA LYS A 442 4.83 -9.50 -32.18
C LYS A 442 4.01 -8.91 -31.03
N GLY A 443 3.20 -9.76 -30.36
CA GLY A 443 2.30 -9.34 -29.29
C GLY A 443 0.93 -8.81 -29.77
N ASP A 444 0.63 -8.85 -31.09
CA ASP A 444 -0.67 -8.42 -31.61
C ASP A 444 -1.73 -9.48 -31.30
N LEU A 445 -2.90 -9.04 -30.87
CA LEU A 445 -4.02 -9.90 -30.55
C LEU A 445 -4.97 -10.08 -31.73
N SER A 446 -5.51 -11.28 -31.89
CA SER A 446 -6.51 -11.64 -32.91
C SER A 446 -7.52 -12.63 -32.35
N GLY A 447 -8.68 -12.76 -32.99
CA GLY A 447 -9.75 -13.64 -32.56
C GLY A 447 -11.05 -12.90 -32.21
N PRO A 448 -12.14 -13.63 -31.91
CA PRO A 448 -13.48 -13.06 -31.72
C PRO A 448 -13.57 -12.04 -30.57
N LEU A 449 -12.75 -12.20 -29.53
CA LEU A 449 -12.75 -11.35 -28.34
C LEU A 449 -11.43 -10.59 -28.13
N SER A 450 -10.55 -10.51 -29.16
CA SER A 450 -9.22 -9.90 -29.04
C SER A 450 -9.27 -8.48 -28.45
N HIS A 451 -10.18 -7.62 -28.91
CA HIS A 451 -10.33 -6.26 -28.40
C HIS A 451 -10.73 -6.20 -26.91
N LEU A 452 -11.47 -7.20 -26.40
CA LEU A 452 -11.82 -7.29 -24.99
C LEU A 452 -10.64 -7.80 -24.16
N PHE A 453 -9.80 -8.64 -24.72
CA PHE A 453 -8.55 -9.07 -24.08
C PHE A 453 -7.55 -7.92 -24.02
N GLU A 454 -7.46 -7.05 -25.04
CA GLU A 454 -6.68 -5.82 -25.01
C GLU A 454 -7.13 -4.90 -23.86
N GLN A 455 -8.44 -4.69 -23.71
CA GLN A 455 -9.00 -3.94 -22.59
C GLN A 455 -8.70 -4.61 -21.25
N ALA A 456 -8.79 -5.93 -21.16
CA ALA A 456 -8.51 -6.68 -19.94
C ALA A 456 -7.04 -6.57 -19.51
N ILE A 457 -6.09 -6.64 -20.44
CA ILE A 457 -4.66 -6.42 -20.18
C ILE A 457 -4.40 -5.01 -19.66
N LYS A 458 -5.03 -3.98 -20.26
CA LYS A 458 -4.89 -2.60 -19.79
C LYS A 458 -5.47 -2.39 -18.39
N ILE A 459 -6.60 -3.05 -18.07
CA ILE A 459 -7.25 -2.97 -16.75
C ILE A 459 -6.51 -3.81 -15.70
N GLU A 460 -5.80 -4.85 -16.10
CA GLU A 460 -5.07 -5.73 -15.17
C GLU A 460 -4.12 -4.93 -14.27
N GLY A 461 -4.12 -5.23 -12.97
CA GLY A 461 -3.35 -4.52 -11.95
C GLY A 461 -4.01 -3.24 -11.41
N THR A 462 -5.15 -2.80 -11.98
CA THR A 462 -5.86 -1.60 -11.51
C THR A 462 -6.56 -1.85 -10.17
N ASN A 463 -6.50 -0.88 -9.27
CA ASN A 463 -7.20 -0.92 -7.98
C ASN A 463 -8.72 -0.85 -8.20
N LYS A 464 -9.45 -1.81 -7.67
CA LYS A 464 -10.92 -1.88 -7.73
C LYS A 464 -11.59 -1.55 -6.41
N SER A 465 -10.99 -1.98 -5.32
CA SER A 465 -11.56 -1.84 -3.98
C SER A 465 -10.48 -1.64 -2.95
N GLN A 466 -10.88 -1.10 -1.81
CA GLN A 466 -10.05 -0.98 -0.63
C GLN A 466 -10.66 -1.83 0.48
N GLY A 467 -9.81 -2.51 1.22
CA GLY A 467 -10.17 -3.29 2.40
C GLY A 467 -9.18 -3.08 3.53
N LYS A 468 -9.49 -3.62 4.69
CA LYS A 468 -8.58 -3.65 5.84
C LYS A 468 -7.66 -4.87 5.73
N HIS A 469 -6.36 -4.69 5.92
CA HIS A 469 -5.40 -5.80 5.93
C HIS A 469 -5.70 -6.75 7.11
N PRO A 470 -5.74 -8.07 6.88
CA PRO A 470 -6.18 -9.01 7.93
C PRO A 470 -5.21 -9.15 9.10
N ALA A 471 -3.92 -8.89 8.92
CA ALA A 471 -2.89 -9.16 9.93
C ALA A 471 -2.15 -7.90 10.41
N GLY A 472 -1.78 -7.02 9.50
CA GLY A 472 -0.86 -5.92 9.78
C GLY A 472 -1.43 -4.83 10.69
N VAL A 473 -0.67 -4.51 11.73
CA VAL A 473 -0.93 -3.41 12.67
C VAL A 473 0.30 -2.50 12.67
N ILE A 474 0.09 -1.21 12.52
CA ILE A 474 1.14 -0.20 12.66
C ILE A 474 1.15 0.28 14.10
N ILE A 475 2.35 0.31 14.70
CA ILE A 475 2.60 0.98 15.97
C ILE A 475 3.58 2.12 15.67
N SER A 476 3.15 3.35 15.85
CA SER A 476 3.94 4.54 15.53
C SER A 476 4.42 5.24 16.79
N LYS A 477 5.62 5.81 16.73
CA LYS A 477 6.15 6.72 17.75
C LYS A 477 5.36 8.03 17.84
N HIS A 478 4.77 8.45 16.73
CA HIS A 478 4.02 9.69 16.60
C HIS A 478 2.53 9.39 16.37
N ARG A 479 1.67 10.38 16.63
CA ARG A 479 0.26 10.31 16.21
C ARG A 479 0.19 9.97 14.72
N LEU A 480 -0.48 8.87 14.37
CA LEU A 480 -0.49 8.36 12.98
C LEU A 480 -1.02 9.40 11.99
N ALA A 481 -2.11 10.09 12.30
CA ALA A 481 -2.67 11.13 11.43
C ALA A 481 -1.68 12.26 11.08
N ALA A 482 -0.60 12.42 11.85
CA ALA A 482 0.45 13.42 11.57
C ALA A 482 1.51 12.94 10.57
N VAL A 483 1.64 11.64 10.37
CA VAL A 483 2.75 11.02 9.60
C VAL A 483 2.27 10.02 8.55
N CYS A 484 1.01 9.63 8.59
CA CYS A 484 0.36 8.71 7.67
C CYS A 484 -1.06 9.20 7.35
N PRO A 485 -1.49 9.26 6.09
CA PRO A 485 -2.88 9.58 5.80
C PRO A 485 -3.78 8.50 6.37
N MET A 486 -4.87 8.93 7.01
CA MET A 486 -5.84 8.04 7.63
C MET A 486 -7.14 8.03 6.83
N THR A 487 -7.82 6.91 6.85
CA THR A 487 -9.18 6.74 6.32
C THR A 487 -10.00 5.89 7.29
N THR A 488 -11.23 5.59 6.96
CA THR A 488 -12.07 4.72 7.79
C THR A 488 -12.41 3.43 7.04
N ASP A 489 -12.50 2.33 7.77
CA ASP A 489 -13.03 1.09 7.24
C ASP A 489 -14.58 1.13 7.17
N LYS A 490 -15.20 0.00 6.81
CA LYS A 490 -16.68 -0.12 6.70
C LYS A 490 -17.40 0.01 8.05
N SER A 491 -16.70 -0.23 9.15
CA SER A 491 -17.22 -0.10 10.51
C SER A 491 -17.07 1.32 11.06
N GLY A 492 -16.30 2.18 10.36
CA GLY A 492 -15.99 3.54 10.79
C GLY A 492 -14.69 3.63 11.60
N ASP A 493 -13.96 2.53 11.75
CA ASP A 493 -12.69 2.52 12.47
C ASP A 493 -11.55 3.15 11.65
N PRO A 494 -10.66 3.93 12.28
CA PRO A 494 -9.53 4.52 11.57
C PRO A 494 -8.53 3.45 11.12
N VAL A 495 -8.08 3.58 9.87
CA VAL A 495 -7.07 2.73 9.25
C VAL A 495 -6.04 3.57 8.50
N ALA A 496 -4.78 3.14 8.51
CA ALA A 496 -3.71 3.79 7.75
C ALA A 496 -3.96 3.62 6.25
N ALA A 497 -3.97 4.73 5.51
CA ALA A 497 -4.40 4.79 4.11
C ALA A 497 -3.25 4.56 3.10
N PHE A 498 -2.18 3.90 3.51
CA PHE A 498 -1.14 3.36 2.65
C PHE A 498 -1.16 1.84 2.67
N ASP A 499 -0.76 1.20 1.58
CA ASP A 499 -0.48 -0.23 1.59
C ASP A 499 0.87 -0.53 2.27
N MET A 500 1.19 -1.81 2.41
CA MET A 500 2.37 -2.25 3.15
C MET A 500 3.68 -1.65 2.60
N GLY A 501 3.87 -1.66 1.28
CA GLY A 501 5.11 -1.17 0.66
C GLY A 501 5.30 0.34 0.84
N ASP A 502 4.21 1.10 0.76
CA ASP A 502 4.23 2.54 0.96
C ASP A 502 4.46 2.90 2.43
N LEU A 503 3.88 2.15 3.37
CA LEU A 503 4.13 2.31 4.81
C LEU A 503 5.60 2.06 5.16
N GLU A 504 6.20 1.00 4.64
CA GLU A 504 7.62 0.70 4.83
C GLU A 504 8.49 1.82 4.24
N THR A 505 8.18 2.31 3.05
CA THR A 505 8.87 3.46 2.42
C THR A 505 8.78 4.73 3.27
N GLN A 506 7.65 4.94 3.97
CA GLN A 506 7.44 6.05 4.91
C GLN A 506 8.04 5.79 6.30
N GLY A 507 8.79 4.71 6.48
CA GLY A 507 9.44 4.36 7.74
C GLY A 507 8.52 3.84 8.83
N HIS A 508 7.29 3.47 8.49
CA HIS A 508 6.38 2.86 9.45
C HIS A 508 6.72 1.39 9.67
N VAL A 509 6.60 0.95 10.92
CA VAL A 509 6.90 -0.42 11.32
C VAL A 509 5.61 -1.20 11.50
N LYS A 510 5.51 -2.29 10.75
CA LYS A 510 4.39 -3.22 10.78
C LYS A 510 4.65 -4.31 11.83
N PHE A 511 3.60 -4.69 12.53
CA PHE A 511 3.52 -5.85 13.41
C PHE A 511 2.40 -6.76 12.94
N ASP A 512 2.69 -8.02 12.65
CA ASP A 512 1.69 -8.96 12.13
C ASP A 512 1.04 -9.76 13.25
N VAL A 513 -0.24 -9.47 13.50
CA VAL A 513 -1.09 -10.21 14.44
C VAL A 513 -2.09 -11.04 13.65
N LEU A 514 -1.85 -12.35 13.58
CA LEU A 514 -2.62 -13.28 12.75
C LEU A 514 -3.58 -14.12 13.59
N GLY A 515 -4.86 -14.03 13.29
CA GLY A 515 -5.88 -14.92 13.84
C GLY A 515 -5.84 -16.29 13.17
N ILE A 516 -5.55 -17.35 13.91
CA ILE A 516 -5.39 -18.71 13.41
C ILE A 516 -6.50 -19.62 13.98
N ASP A 517 -7.42 -20.07 13.12
CA ASP A 517 -8.52 -20.96 13.50
C ASP A 517 -8.06 -22.28 14.13
N LEU A 518 -6.89 -22.79 13.70
CA LEU A 518 -6.34 -24.00 14.27
C LEU A 518 -5.97 -23.84 15.76
N LEU A 519 -5.46 -22.66 16.15
CA LEU A 519 -5.15 -22.38 17.55
C LEU A 519 -6.43 -22.33 18.40
N SER A 520 -7.50 -21.73 17.89
CA SER A 520 -8.82 -21.75 18.53
C SER A 520 -9.33 -23.17 18.78
N LYS A 521 -9.27 -24.03 17.76
CA LYS A 521 -9.68 -25.43 17.88
C LYS A 521 -8.84 -26.23 18.87
N ILE A 522 -7.52 -26.00 18.91
CA ILE A 522 -6.65 -26.65 19.88
C ILE A 522 -7.00 -26.21 21.30
N MET A 523 -7.29 -24.91 21.51
CA MET A 523 -7.71 -24.40 22.82
C MET A 523 -9.02 -25.00 23.28
N GLU A 524 -10.02 -25.13 22.41
CA GLU A 524 -11.28 -25.79 22.71
C GLU A 524 -11.04 -27.24 23.22
N ILE A 525 -10.23 -28.01 22.48
CA ILE A 525 -9.89 -29.39 22.86
C ILE A 525 -9.17 -29.45 24.23
N VAL A 526 -8.24 -28.55 24.48
CA VAL A 526 -7.47 -28.52 25.75
C VAL A 526 -8.38 -28.11 26.91
N ASN A 527 -9.34 -27.20 26.71
CA ASN A 527 -10.25 -26.74 27.75
C ASN A 527 -11.35 -27.77 28.07
N ASP A 528 -11.69 -28.64 27.11
CA ASP A 528 -12.70 -29.69 27.26
C ASP A 528 -12.10 -31.00 27.83
N ALA A 529 -10.77 -31.13 27.91
CA ALA A 529 -10.04 -32.31 28.40
C ALA A 529 -9.69 -32.20 29.88
#